data_c5c586ebd6474ae905e213bc5946d4e0
#
_entry.id   c5c586ebd6474ae905e213bc5946d4e0
#
_cell.length_a   1.000
_cell.length_b   1.000
_cell.length_c   1.000
_cell.angle_alpha   90.00
_cell.angle_beta   90.00
_cell.angle_gamma   90.00
#
_symmetry.space_group_name_H-M   'P 1'
#
loop_
_entity.id
_entity.type
_entity.pdbx_description
1 polymer ?
#
loop_
_entity_poly.entity_id
_entity_poly.type
_entity_poly.pdbx_seq_one_letter_code
_entity_poly.pdbx_strand_id
1 'polypeptide(L)'
;MKNLQELARKECDIEKKITSIIGDVRDLDHMKEVFADVQPEIVIHMAAQPLVRESYENPVYTYETNVIGTVNVLECVRLTASVKSVVNVTTDKVYFNREWEWGYRETDELNGFDPYSNSKSCSELVTSSYIKSFFQSRDI
;
A
#
# COMPACT_ATOMS: atom_id res chain seq x y z
N MET A 1 -16.29 -26.05 -0.29
CA MET A 1 -16.68 -24.99 -1.26
C MET A 1 -15.42 -24.58 -1.99
N LYS A 2 -15.36 -24.76 -3.31
CA LYS A 2 -14.25 -24.23 -4.12
C LYS A 2 -14.30 -22.69 -4.02
N ASN A 3 -13.16 -22.07 -3.74
CA ASN A 3 -13.03 -20.64 -3.57
C ASN A 3 -13.46 -19.94 -4.88
N LEU A 4 -14.41 -19.00 -4.82
CA LEU A 4 -14.89 -18.22 -5.97
C LEU A 4 -13.74 -17.57 -6.75
N GLN A 5 -12.66 -17.19 -6.06
CA GLN A 5 -11.45 -16.65 -6.68
C GLN A 5 -10.72 -17.69 -7.54
N GLU A 6 -10.71 -18.96 -7.13
CA GLU A 6 -10.07 -20.06 -7.89
C GLU A 6 -10.89 -20.43 -9.14
N LEU A 7 -12.22 -20.34 -9.05
CA LEU A 7 -13.11 -20.51 -10.19
C LEU A 7 -12.96 -19.37 -11.20
N ALA A 8 -12.98 -18.12 -10.76
CA ALA A 8 -12.79 -16.95 -11.63
C ALA A 8 -11.43 -16.96 -12.36
N ARG A 9 -10.36 -17.37 -11.67
CA ARG A 9 -9.03 -17.52 -12.27
C ARG A 9 -9.02 -18.54 -13.42
N LYS A 10 -9.70 -19.68 -13.26
CA LYS A 10 -9.74 -20.75 -14.27
C LYS A 10 -10.63 -20.41 -15.47
N GLU A 11 -11.80 -19.78 -15.24
CA GLU A 11 -12.75 -19.47 -16.32
C GLU A 11 -12.29 -18.32 -17.23
N CYS A 12 -11.50 -17.39 -16.70
CA CYS A 12 -11.04 -16.23 -17.47
C CYS A 12 -9.63 -16.37 -18.07
N ASP A 13 -8.96 -17.52 -17.92
CA ASP A 13 -7.57 -17.74 -18.38
C ASP A 13 -6.58 -16.65 -17.85
N ILE A 14 -6.90 -16.04 -16.72
CA ILE A 14 -6.12 -14.93 -16.14
C ILE A 14 -4.69 -15.38 -15.82
N GLU A 15 -4.52 -16.62 -15.36
CA GLU A 15 -3.20 -17.18 -15.04
C GLU A 15 -2.21 -17.15 -16.21
N LYS A 16 -2.71 -17.18 -17.44
CA LYS A 16 -1.87 -17.07 -18.65
C LYS A 16 -1.52 -15.62 -19.00
N LYS A 17 -2.21 -14.66 -18.40
CA LYS A 17 -2.09 -13.22 -18.71
C LYS A 17 -1.35 -12.42 -17.64
N ILE A 18 -1.09 -13.03 -16.49
CA ILE A 18 -0.41 -12.40 -15.35
C ILE A 18 0.80 -13.21 -14.93
N THR A 19 1.81 -12.52 -14.41
CA THR A 19 2.91 -13.13 -13.65
C THR A 19 2.61 -12.95 -12.17
N SER A 20 2.51 -14.06 -11.42
CA SER A 20 2.24 -14.03 -9.99
C SER A 20 3.52 -14.37 -9.23
N ILE A 21 3.98 -13.46 -8.39
CA ILE A 21 5.14 -13.62 -7.52
C ILE A 21 4.65 -13.55 -6.08
N ILE A 22 4.97 -14.56 -5.28
CA ILE A 22 4.59 -14.60 -3.86
C ILE A 22 5.71 -13.95 -3.06
N GLY A 23 5.36 -12.97 -2.22
CA GLY A 23 6.31 -12.26 -1.36
C GLY A 23 5.60 -11.54 -0.21
N ASP A 24 6.40 -10.94 0.66
CA ASP A 24 5.94 -10.11 1.77
C ASP A 24 6.47 -8.68 1.56
N VAL A 25 5.60 -7.68 1.66
CA VAL A 25 5.99 -6.27 1.51
C VAL A 25 6.99 -5.79 2.58
N ARG A 26 7.14 -6.56 3.66
CA ARG A 26 8.14 -6.29 4.70
C ARG A 26 9.55 -6.75 4.30
N ASP A 27 9.66 -7.62 3.31
CA ASP A 27 10.94 -8.11 2.77
C ASP A 27 11.42 -7.17 1.65
N LEU A 28 12.17 -6.14 2.05
CA LEU A 28 12.68 -5.12 1.12
C LEU A 28 13.62 -5.71 0.06
N ASP A 29 14.45 -6.69 0.42
CA ASP A 29 15.45 -7.22 -0.52
C ASP A 29 14.78 -8.06 -1.60
N HIS A 30 13.84 -8.93 -1.23
CA HIS A 30 13.02 -9.65 -2.21
C HIS A 30 12.22 -8.70 -3.10
N MET A 31 11.65 -7.63 -2.55
CA MET A 31 10.92 -6.63 -3.34
C MET A 31 11.82 -5.91 -4.33
N LYS A 32 13.06 -5.56 -3.96
CA LYS A 32 14.03 -4.98 -4.89
C LYS A 32 14.36 -5.92 -6.05
N GLU A 33 14.54 -7.21 -5.78
CA GLU A 33 14.76 -8.22 -6.81
C GLU A 33 13.58 -8.27 -7.79
N VAL A 34 12.34 -8.33 -7.28
CA VAL A 34 11.13 -8.33 -8.11
C VAL A 34 11.02 -7.05 -8.97
N PHE A 35 11.29 -5.88 -8.40
CA PHE A 35 11.25 -4.62 -9.15
C PHE A 35 12.35 -4.55 -10.21
N ALA A 36 13.53 -5.10 -9.91
CA ALA A 36 14.65 -5.15 -10.87
C ALA A 36 14.32 -6.06 -12.06
N ASP A 37 13.66 -7.18 -11.81
CA ASP A 37 13.28 -8.13 -12.86
C ASP A 37 12.09 -7.64 -13.70
N VAL A 38 11.06 -7.12 -13.05
CA VAL A 38 9.79 -6.73 -13.71
C VAL A 38 9.88 -5.37 -14.40
N GLN A 39 10.68 -4.42 -13.88
CA GLN A 39 10.78 -3.04 -14.37
C GLN A 39 9.39 -2.38 -14.58
N PRO A 40 8.54 -2.31 -13.56
CA PRO A 40 7.17 -1.82 -13.74
C PRO A 40 7.14 -0.33 -14.12
N GLU A 41 6.18 0.06 -14.98
CA GLU A 41 5.88 1.47 -15.28
C GLU A 41 4.81 2.04 -14.33
N ILE A 42 3.90 1.20 -13.85
CA ILE A 42 2.80 1.58 -12.93
C ILE A 42 2.84 0.65 -11.73
N VAL A 43 2.76 1.22 -10.54
CA VAL A 43 2.71 0.49 -9.27
C VAL A 43 1.41 0.80 -8.55
N ILE A 44 0.66 -0.23 -8.18
CA ILE A 44 -0.54 -0.11 -7.34
C ILE A 44 -0.29 -0.86 -6.05
N HIS A 45 -0.04 -0.12 -4.97
CA HIS A 45 0.20 -0.68 -3.64
C HIS A 45 -1.13 -0.89 -2.91
N MET A 46 -1.56 -2.15 -2.84
CA MET A 46 -2.79 -2.57 -2.15
C MET A 46 -2.51 -3.51 -0.97
N ALA A 47 -1.26 -3.92 -0.77
CA ALA A 47 -0.91 -4.83 0.30
C ALA A 47 -1.06 -4.15 1.67
N ALA A 48 -1.82 -4.79 2.56
CA ALA A 48 -2.05 -4.29 3.90
C ALA A 48 -2.52 -5.42 4.84
N GLN A 49 -2.35 -5.23 6.14
CA GLN A 49 -3.15 -5.88 7.16
C GLN A 49 -4.44 -5.02 7.34
N PRO A 50 -5.62 -5.43 6.82
CA PRO A 50 -6.78 -4.55 6.73
C PRO A 50 -7.78 -4.70 7.89
N LEU A 51 -7.57 -5.65 8.81
CA LEU A 51 -8.53 -6.00 9.84
C LEU A 51 -8.31 -5.18 11.11
N VAL A 52 -9.27 -4.32 11.45
CA VAL A 52 -9.23 -3.50 12.67
C VAL A 52 -9.06 -4.35 13.92
N ARG A 53 -9.82 -5.45 14.04
CA ARG A 53 -9.70 -6.35 15.20
C ARG A 53 -8.31 -6.93 15.34
N GLU A 54 -7.72 -7.43 14.26
CA GLU A 54 -6.35 -7.94 14.23
C GLU A 54 -5.33 -6.87 14.65
N SER A 55 -5.58 -5.60 14.32
CA SER A 55 -4.67 -4.52 14.68
C SER A 55 -4.59 -4.26 16.19
N TYR A 56 -5.64 -4.58 16.94
CA TYR A 56 -5.60 -4.55 18.41
C TYR A 56 -4.87 -5.75 19.02
N GLU A 57 -4.99 -6.92 18.39
CA GLU A 57 -4.34 -8.15 18.86
C GLU A 57 -2.85 -8.15 18.51
N ASN A 58 -2.50 -7.67 17.31
CA ASN A 58 -1.15 -7.67 16.74
C ASN A 58 -0.76 -6.29 16.17
N PRO A 59 -0.61 -5.25 16.99
CA PRO A 59 -0.32 -3.90 16.51
C PRO A 59 1.04 -3.80 15.80
N VAL A 60 2.08 -4.46 16.29
CA VAL A 60 3.41 -4.45 15.68
C VAL A 60 3.33 -4.96 14.24
N TYR A 61 2.73 -6.12 14.03
CA TYR A 61 2.52 -6.69 12.69
C TYR A 61 1.75 -5.73 11.77
N THR A 62 0.73 -5.05 12.31
CA THR A 62 -0.07 -4.07 11.55
C THR A 62 0.79 -2.89 11.09
N TYR A 63 1.61 -2.30 11.96
CA TYR A 63 2.50 -1.21 11.60
C TYR A 63 3.65 -1.66 10.68
N GLU A 64 4.25 -2.81 10.91
CA GLU A 64 5.26 -3.37 10.01
C GLU A 64 4.72 -3.55 8.61
N THR A 65 3.51 -4.12 8.47
CA THR A 65 2.90 -4.36 7.16
C THR A 65 2.46 -3.06 6.50
N ASN A 66 1.72 -2.20 7.23
CA ASN A 66 1.06 -1.05 6.63
C ASN A 66 1.97 0.17 6.49
N VAL A 67 2.93 0.35 7.39
CA VAL A 67 3.84 1.50 7.36
C VAL A 67 5.17 1.12 6.73
N ILE A 68 5.87 0.13 7.30
CA ILE A 68 7.17 -0.28 6.77
C ILE A 68 7.01 -0.92 5.39
N GLY A 69 5.95 -1.72 5.17
CA GLY A 69 5.62 -2.23 3.83
C GLY A 69 5.41 -1.11 2.80
N THR A 70 4.73 -0.01 3.17
CA THR A 70 4.59 1.17 2.30
C THR A 70 5.95 1.84 2.05
N VAL A 71 6.79 2.00 3.07
CA VAL A 71 8.17 2.52 2.90
C VAL A 71 8.94 1.66 1.90
N ASN A 72 8.89 0.34 2.04
CA ASN A 72 9.60 -0.60 1.16
C ASN A 72 9.14 -0.48 -0.29
N VAL A 73 7.81 -0.41 -0.53
CA VAL A 73 7.27 -0.19 -1.89
C VAL A 73 7.77 1.12 -2.48
N LEU A 74 7.66 2.22 -1.74
CA LEU A 74 8.08 3.54 -2.20
C LEU A 74 9.60 3.63 -2.41
N GLU A 75 10.38 2.90 -1.61
CA GLU A 75 11.83 2.79 -1.82
C GLU A 75 12.16 2.02 -3.10
N CYS A 76 11.46 0.91 -3.39
CA CYS A 76 11.61 0.20 -4.65
C CYS A 76 11.24 1.11 -5.84
N VAL A 77 10.15 1.89 -5.74
CA VAL A 77 9.77 2.90 -6.74
C VAL A 77 10.89 3.94 -6.93
N ARG A 78 11.44 4.46 -5.83
CA ARG A 78 12.52 5.43 -5.88
C ARG A 78 13.75 4.92 -6.62
N LEU A 79 14.09 3.64 -6.44
CA LEU A 79 15.25 2.99 -7.03
C LEU A 79 15.02 2.50 -8.47
N THR A 80 13.76 2.44 -8.94
CA THR A 80 13.41 1.86 -10.24
C THR A 80 13.04 2.96 -11.23
N ALA A 81 13.90 3.19 -12.22
CA ALA A 81 13.75 4.30 -13.17
C ALA A 81 12.57 4.13 -14.15
N SER A 82 12.09 2.89 -14.36
CA SER A 82 10.95 2.61 -15.25
C SER A 82 9.61 3.07 -14.69
N VAL A 83 9.49 3.26 -13.35
CA VAL A 83 8.22 3.66 -12.74
C VAL A 83 7.87 5.10 -13.09
N LYS A 84 6.66 5.28 -13.62
CA LYS A 84 6.08 6.56 -14.04
C LYS A 84 4.86 6.97 -13.21
N SER A 85 4.23 6.03 -12.51
CA SER A 85 3.04 6.32 -11.71
C SER A 85 2.91 5.35 -10.54
N VAL A 86 2.46 5.86 -9.40
CA VAL A 86 2.23 5.08 -8.19
C VAL A 86 0.86 5.43 -7.60
N VAL A 87 0.11 4.40 -7.22
CA VAL A 87 -1.11 4.53 -6.43
C VAL A 87 -0.93 3.79 -5.12
N ASN A 88 -0.99 4.52 -4.01
CA ASN A 88 -1.05 3.93 -2.67
C ASN A 88 -2.49 3.89 -2.18
N VAL A 89 -3.03 2.69 -1.96
CA VAL A 89 -4.42 2.50 -1.52
C VAL A 89 -4.49 2.55 0.00
N THR A 90 -5.16 3.56 0.53
CA THR A 90 -5.37 3.75 1.96
C THR A 90 -6.83 3.56 2.37
N THR A 91 -7.42 4.40 3.20
CA THR A 91 -8.79 4.28 3.70
C THR A 91 -9.35 5.64 4.09
N ASP A 92 -10.67 5.77 4.12
CA ASP A 92 -11.39 6.91 4.69
C ASP A 92 -11.13 7.12 6.19
N LYS A 93 -10.69 6.09 6.90
CA LYS A 93 -10.44 6.12 8.35
C LYS A 93 -9.10 6.77 8.74
N VAL A 94 -8.37 7.32 7.78
CA VAL A 94 -7.08 8.01 8.03
C VAL A 94 -7.26 9.33 8.79
N TYR A 95 -8.42 9.94 8.69
CA TYR A 95 -8.69 11.23 9.31
C TYR A 95 -9.03 11.12 10.80
N PHE A 96 -8.71 12.17 11.55
CA PHE A 96 -9.24 12.33 12.91
C PHE A 96 -10.76 12.44 12.84
N ASN A 97 -11.47 11.48 13.46
CA ASN A 97 -12.93 11.46 13.42
C ASN A 97 -13.54 12.57 14.30
N ARG A 98 -14.10 13.59 13.69
CA ARG A 98 -14.75 14.73 14.37
C ARG A 98 -16.24 14.50 14.63
N GLU A 99 -16.81 13.38 14.19
CA GLU A 99 -18.23 13.03 14.33
C GLU A 99 -19.17 14.15 13.85
N TRP A 100 -18.79 14.86 12.78
CA TRP A 100 -19.56 15.94 12.18
C TRP A 100 -20.27 15.48 10.88
N GLU A 101 -21.19 16.32 10.39
CA GLU A 101 -22.00 16.01 9.19
C GLU A 101 -21.27 16.26 7.86
N TRP A 102 -20.09 16.87 7.90
CA TRP A 102 -19.35 17.29 6.71
C TRP A 102 -18.34 16.20 6.27
N GLY A 103 -18.17 16.09 4.94
CA GLY A 103 -17.10 15.24 4.40
C GLY A 103 -15.72 15.81 4.74
N TYR A 104 -14.73 14.90 4.91
CA TYR A 104 -13.33 15.28 5.11
C TYR A 104 -12.70 15.79 3.83
N ARG A 105 -11.69 16.64 3.97
CA ARG A 105 -10.91 17.25 2.90
C ARG A 105 -9.47 16.75 2.96
N GLU A 106 -8.74 16.87 1.85
CA GLU A 106 -7.31 16.53 1.76
C GLU A 106 -6.42 17.25 2.78
N THR A 107 -6.89 18.39 3.32
CA THR A 107 -6.16 19.19 4.31
C THR A 107 -6.56 18.89 5.75
N ASP A 108 -7.52 17.99 5.97
CA ASP A 108 -7.95 17.65 7.32
C ASP A 108 -6.91 16.77 8.03
N GLU A 109 -6.97 16.78 9.35
CA GLU A 109 -5.99 16.13 10.22
C GLU A 109 -5.96 14.60 10.02
N LEU A 110 -4.80 14.07 9.67
CA LEU A 110 -4.55 12.63 9.60
C LEU A 110 -4.23 12.08 10.99
N ASN A 111 -5.19 11.42 11.62
CA ASN A 111 -5.03 10.82 12.93
C ASN A 111 -6.09 9.74 13.18
N GLY A 112 -6.02 8.64 12.46
CA GLY A 112 -6.89 7.47 12.66
C GLY A 112 -6.80 6.95 14.10
N PHE A 113 -7.93 6.54 14.67
CA PHE A 113 -8.03 6.25 16.09
C PHE A 113 -7.45 4.89 16.49
N ASP A 114 -7.81 3.83 15.80
CA ASP A 114 -7.32 2.47 16.09
C ASP A 114 -5.97 2.19 15.39
N PRO A 115 -5.23 1.13 15.79
CA PRO A 115 -3.92 0.86 15.19
C PRO A 115 -3.94 0.64 13.68
N TYR A 116 -5.01 0.05 13.11
CA TYR A 116 -5.18 -0.08 11.67
C TYR A 116 -5.33 1.31 11.03
N SER A 117 -6.30 2.09 11.49
CA SER A 117 -6.60 3.42 10.95
C SER A 117 -5.40 4.35 11.06
N ASN A 118 -4.71 4.34 12.22
CA ASN A 118 -3.50 5.11 12.44
C ASN A 118 -2.34 4.66 11.54
N SER A 119 -2.15 3.35 11.35
CA SER A 119 -1.13 2.85 10.43
C SER A 119 -1.37 3.32 8.99
N LYS A 120 -2.63 3.46 8.58
CA LYS A 120 -2.98 4.02 7.27
C LYS A 120 -2.78 5.54 7.21
N SER A 121 -3.03 6.28 8.29
CA SER A 121 -2.63 7.70 8.39
C SER A 121 -1.12 7.87 8.24
N CYS A 122 -0.33 7.01 8.88
CA CYS A 122 1.12 6.98 8.72
C CYS A 122 1.54 6.67 7.28
N SER A 123 0.86 5.75 6.60
CA SER A 123 1.09 5.43 5.20
C SER A 123 0.90 6.65 4.27
N GLU A 124 -0.15 7.48 4.52
CA GLU A 124 -0.36 8.76 3.83
C GLU A 124 0.80 9.74 4.07
N LEU A 125 1.22 9.89 5.33
CA LEU A 125 2.32 10.80 5.69
C LEU A 125 3.64 10.36 5.05
N VAL A 126 3.94 9.06 5.04
CA VAL A 126 5.11 8.48 4.36
C VAL A 126 5.05 8.77 2.86
N THR A 127 3.90 8.52 2.23
CA THR A 127 3.71 8.78 0.79
C THR A 127 3.93 10.25 0.46
N SER A 128 3.33 11.16 1.23
CA SER A 128 3.53 12.61 1.08
C SER A 128 5.00 13.02 1.21
N SER A 129 5.72 12.40 2.16
CA SER A 129 7.16 12.65 2.35
C SER A 129 7.98 12.20 1.14
N TYR A 130 7.73 11.00 0.61
CA TYR A 130 8.42 10.48 -0.58
C TYR A 130 8.14 11.33 -1.82
N ILE A 131 6.88 11.75 -2.03
CA ILE A 131 6.52 12.65 -3.14
C ILE A 131 7.36 13.93 -3.06
N LYS A 132 7.35 14.61 -1.92
CA LYS A 132 8.05 15.90 -1.73
C LYS A 132 9.57 15.78 -1.82
N SER A 133 10.13 14.67 -1.33
CA SER A 133 11.59 14.51 -1.20
C SER A 133 12.25 13.89 -2.44
N PHE A 134 11.53 13.02 -3.17
CA PHE A 134 12.15 12.18 -4.20
C PHE A 134 11.43 12.16 -5.54
N PHE A 135 10.10 12.39 -5.58
CA PHE A 135 9.31 12.14 -6.79
C PHE A 135 8.98 13.42 -7.58
N GLN A 136 8.94 14.60 -6.94
CA GLN A 136 8.63 15.87 -7.62
C GLN A 136 9.56 16.16 -8.82
N SER A 137 10.82 15.77 -8.74
CA SER A 137 11.79 15.97 -9.83
C SER A 137 11.72 14.93 -10.94
N ARG A 138 10.90 13.88 -10.76
CA ARG A 138 10.76 12.74 -11.68
C ARG A 138 9.42 12.68 -12.38
N ASP A 139 8.48 13.60 -12.08
CA ASP A 139 7.08 13.59 -12.58
C ASP A 139 6.36 12.24 -12.32
N ILE A 140 6.52 11.68 -11.11
CA ILE A 140 5.86 10.45 -10.65
C ILE A 140 4.67 10.77 -9.75
#